data_619e9d3f0396d6ef216c87471618071e
#
_entry.id   619e9d3f0396d6ef216c87471618071e
#
_cell.length_a   1.000
_cell.length_b   1.000
_cell.length_c   1.000
_cell.angle_alpha   90.00
_cell.angle_beta   90.00
_cell.angle_gamma   90.00
#
_symmetry.space_group_name_H-M   'P 1'
#
loop_
_entity.id
_entity.type
_entity.pdbx_description
1 polymer ?
#
loop_
_entity_poly.entity_id
_entity_poly.type
_entity_poly.pdbx_seq_one_letter_code
_entity_poly.pdbx_strand_id
1 'polypeptide(L)'
;ATQLDMYDVEDVGLVKFDFLGLRTLTVINNAVKSVQKINPEFNLDNISYEDSKVFSLLSSGKTKGIFQLESSGMMDLIKRMKPENFSDITALVALYRPGPLNSGMADDYINRKNGRESIAYQHPALKKVLNETYGVFVYQEQVMEAAQVLAAYSLGDADNLRRAMGKKLSLIHISEPTRLRR
;
A
#
# COMPACT_ATOMS: atom_id res chain seq x y z
N ALA A 1 -30.76 10.76 7.69
CA ALA A 1 -29.69 11.32 8.53
C ALA A 1 -29.86 10.85 9.97
N THR A 2 -28.79 10.48 10.64
CA THR A 2 -28.79 10.16 12.07
C THR A 2 -28.79 11.45 12.89
N GLN A 3 -29.34 11.43 14.12
CA GLN A 3 -29.23 12.52 15.08
C GLN A 3 -27.91 12.44 15.87
N LEU A 4 -27.15 11.36 15.70
CA LEU A 4 -25.86 11.10 16.32
C LEU A 4 -24.75 11.57 15.39
N ASP A 5 -23.64 12.02 15.96
CA ASP A 5 -22.44 12.32 15.20
C ASP A 5 -21.74 11.03 14.70
N MET A 6 -20.68 11.17 13.96
CA MET A 6 -20.01 10.02 13.31
C MET A 6 -19.26 9.10 14.29
N TYR A 7 -18.98 9.53 15.52
CA TYR A 7 -18.36 8.72 16.57
C TYR A 7 -19.41 8.03 17.41
N ASP A 8 -20.43 8.78 17.86
CA ASP A 8 -21.53 8.23 18.64
C ASP A 8 -22.31 7.15 17.89
N VAL A 9 -22.38 7.24 16.54
CA VAL A 9 -22.98 6.21 15.69
C VAL A 9 -22.28 4.85 15.85
N GLU A 10 -20.97 4.83 15.97
CA GLU A 10 -20.20 3.59 16.19
C GLU A 10 -20.40 3.06 17.61
N ASP A 11 -20.48 3.94 18.61
CA ASP A 11 -20.68 3.57 20.01
C ASP A 11 -22.05 2.91 20.28
N VAL A 12 -23.08 3.29 19.53
CA VAL A 12 -24.40 2.62 19.59
C VAL A 12 -24.49 1.36 18.73
N GLY A 13 -23.38 0.91 18.15
CA GLY A 13 -23.27 -0.35 17.40
C GLY A 13 -23.71 -0.28 15.94
N LEU A 14 -23.86 0.90 15.36
CA LEU A 14 -24.11 1.06 13.93
C LEU A 14 -22.78 1.02 13.16
N VAL A 15 -22.83 0.52 11.93
CA VAL A 15 -21.66 0.45 11.06
C VAL A 15 -21.62 1.67 10.14
N LYS A 16 -20.48 2.36 10.15
CA LYS A 16 -20.21 3.49 9.26
C LYS A 16 -19.55 3.00 7.97
N PHE A 17 -20.14 3.34 6.83
CA PHE A 17 -19.57 3.07 5.50
C PHE A 17 -19.18 4.39 4.84
N ASP A 18 -17.94 4.46 4.38
CA ASP A 18 -17.43 5.59 3.62
C ASP A 18 -17.45 5.24 2.12
N PHE A 19 -18.19 6.04 1.33
CA PHE A 19 -18.26 5.90 -0.12
C PHE A 19 -17.45 7.00 -0.79
N LEU A 20 -16.45 6.59 -1.58
CA LEU A 20 -15.63 7.50 -2.37
C LEU A 20 -15.82 7.22 -3.85
N GLY A 21 -16.39 8.18 -4.57
CA GLY A 21 -16.54 8.11 -6.03
C GLY A 21 -15.23 8.48 -6.74
N LEU A 22 -14.86 7.71 -7.76
CA LEU A 22 -13.69 7.97 -8.61
C LEU A 22 -14.11 8.24 -10.04
N ARG A 23 -13.74 9.42 -10.59
CA ARG A 23 -13.98 9.76 -12.00
C ARG A 23 -13.22 8.85 -12.97
N THR A 24 -12.07 8.32 -12.55
CA THR A 24 -11.25 7.40 -13.35
C THR A 24 -12.02 6.15 -13.77
N LEU A 25 -12.90 5.61 -12.91
CA LEU A 25 -13.73 4.46 -13.26
C LEU A 25 -14.70 4.78 -14.41
N THR A 26 -15.24 5.99 -14.44
CA THR A 26 -16.11 6.46 -15.56
C THR A 26 -15.30 6.57 -16.85
N VAL A 27 -14.07 7.07 -16.79
CA VAL A 27 -13.17 7.16 -17.96
C VAL A 27 -12.87 5.77 -18.51
N ILE A 28 -12.52 4.81 -17.63
CA ILE A 28 -12.25 3.42 -18.01
C ILE A 28 -13.49 2.81 -18.66
N ASN A 29 -14.67 2.95 -18.05
CA ASN A 29 -15.93 2.42 -18.62
C ASN A 29 -16.23 3.00 -20.00
N ASN A 30 -16.01 4.29 -20.21
CA ASN A 30 -16.21 4.92 -21.51
C ASN A 30 -15.18 4.44 -22.54
N ALA A 31 -13.93 4.24 -22.14
CA ALA A 31 -12.89 3.67 -22.97
C ALA A 31 -13.24 2.24 -23.42
N VAL A 32 -13.68 1.40 -22.48
CA VAL A 32 -14.16 0.03 -22.78
C VAL A 32 -15.29 0.05 -23.80
N LYS A 33 -16.34 0.87 -23.58
CA LYS A 33 -17.45 1.02 -24.54
C LYS A 33 -16.98 1.47 -25.92
N SER A 34 -15.95 2.30 -26.00
CA SER A 34 -15.38 2.76 -27.25
C SER A 34 -14.61 1.64 -27.98
N VAL A 35 -13.86 0.84 -27.26
CA VAL A 35 -13.14 -0.31 -27.80
C VAL A 35 -14.13 -1.38 -28.25
N GLN A 36 -15.18 -1.64 -27.50
CA GLN A 36 -16.21 -2.64 -27.82
C GLN A 36 -17.00 -2.33 -29.10
N LYS A 37 -17.01 -1.08 -29.57
CA LYS A 37 -17.57 -0.76 -30.90
C LYS A 37 -16.76 -1.35 -32.04
N ILE A 38 -15.47 -1.61 -31.83
CA ILE A 38 -14.52 -2.15 -32.83
C ILE A 38 -14.29 -3.64 -32.56
N ASN A 39 -14.16 -4.01 -31.28
CA ASN A 39 -13.94 -5.36 -30.81
C ASN A 39 -15.00 -5.70 -29.73
N PRO A 40 -16.17 -6.23 -30.09
CA PRO A 40 -17.26 -6.52 -29.16
C PRO A 40 -16.89 -7.49 -28.02
N GLU A 41 -15.95 -8.39 -28.27
CA GLU A 41 -15.50 -9.41 -27.31
C GLU A 41 -14.48 -8.86 -26.27
N PHE A 42 -14.11 -7.58 -26.38
CA PHE A 42 -13.16 -6.98 -25.45
C PHE A 42 -13.73 -6.91 -24.03
N ASN A 43 -13.02 -7.52 -23.07
CA ASN A 43 -13.31 -7.48 -21.64
C ASN A 43 -12.05 -7.12 -20.85
N LEU A 44 -12.19 -6.17 -19.92
CA LEU A 44 -11.11 -5.77 -18.99
C LEU A 44 -10.63 -6.92 -18.11
N ASP A 45 -11.54 -7.82 -17.69
CA ASP A 45 -11.20 -8.94 -16.81
C ASP A 45 -10.22 -9.94 -17.46
N ASN A 46 -10.11 -9.90 -18.79
CA ASN A 46 -9.22 -10.76 -19.57
C ASN A 46 -7.87 -10.12 -19.89
N ILE A 47 -7.60 -8.92 -19.38
CA ILE A 47 -6.31 -8.25 -19.63
C ILE A 47 -5.23 -8.85 -18.72
N SER A 48 -4.10 -9.22 -19.35
CA SER A 48 -2.91 -9.65 -18.60
C SER A 48 -2.26 -8.47 -17.87
N TYR A 49 -1.90 -8.69 -16.61
CA TYR A 49 -1.11 -7.74 -15.82
C TYR A 49 0.41 -7.91 -16.03
N GLU A 50 0.83 -8.75 -16.99
CA GLU A 50 2.24 -9.10 -17.25
C GLU A 50 2.77 -8.54 -18.57
N ASP A 51 2.10 -7.53 -19.16
CA ASP A 51 2.53 -6.94 -20.43
C ASP A 51 3.82 -6.13 -20.26
N SER A 52 4.92 -6.65 -20.79
CA SER A 52 6.25 -6.02 -20.75
C SER A 52 6.31 -4.64 -21.40
N LYS A 53 5.44 -4.35 -22.38
CA LYS A 53 5.36 -3.02 -23.02
C LYS A 53 4.85 -1.99 -22.06
N VAL A 54 3.89 -2.37 -21.19
CA VAL A 54 3.36 -1.49 -20.13
C VAL A 54 4.48 -1.15 -19.13
N PHE A 55 5.23 -2.15 -18.66
CA PHE A 55 6.33 -1.91 -17.72
C PHE A 55 7.47 -1.09 -18.35
N SER A 56 7.77 -1.32 -19.63
CA SER A 56 8.74 -0.50 -20.38
C SER A 56 8.28 0.97 -20.47
N LEU A 57 6.99 1.21 -20.74
CA LEU A 57 6.40 2.56 -20.75
C LEU A 57 6.52 3.21 -19.39
N LEU A 58 6.12 2.51 -18.33
CA LEU A 58 6.19 3.00 -16.95
C LEU A 58 7.65 3.34 -16.59
N SER A 59 8.58 2.42 -16.80
CA SER A 59 10.00 2.61 -16.48
C SER A 59 10.66 3.77 -17.24
N SER A 60 10.12 4.14 -18.40
CA SER A 60 10.55 5.35 -19.14
C SER A 60 10.11 6.66 -18.46
N GLY A 61 9.17 6.60 -17.50
CA GLY A 61 8.58 7.75 -16.84
C GLY A 61 7.62 8.57 -17.71
N LYS A 62 7.19 8.05 -18.87
CA LYS A 62 6.20 8.68 -19.74
C LYS A 62 4.77 8.39 -19.26
N THR A 63 4.49 8.76 -18.01
CA THR A 63 3.25 8.39 -17.31
C THR A 63 2.27 9.55 -17.16
N LYS A 64 2.44 10.62 -17.94
CA LYS A 64 1.52 11.74 -17.94
C LYS A 64 0.13 11.29 -18.43
N GLY A 65 -0.90 11.62 -17.66
CA GLY A 65 -2.27 11.16 -17.92
C GLY A 65 -2.61 9.77 -17.33
N ILE A 66 -1.65 9.08 -16.72
CA ILE A 66 -1.91 7.82 -16.01
C ILE A 66 -2.25 8.15 -14.56
N PHE A 67 -3.43 7.74 -14.11
CA PHE A 67 -3.93 8.01 -12.76
C PHE A 67 -2.89 7.66 -11.68
N GLN A 68 -2.68 8.58 -10.73
CA GLN A 68 -1.71 8.51 -9.63
C GLN A 68 -0.22 8.46 -10.04
N LEU A 69 0.12 8.30 -11.32
CA LEU A 69 1.50 8.15 -11.77
C LEU A 69 2.04 9.37 -12.54
N GLU A 70 1.30 10.46 -12.58
CA GLU A 70 1.56 11.61 -13.47
C GLU A 70 2.30 12.79 -12.83
N SER A 71 2.48 12.80 -11.50
CA SER A 71 3.24 13.88 -10.84
C SER A 71 4.74 13.76 -11.13
N SER A 72 5.44 14.90 -11.19
CA SER A 72 6.88 14.93 -11.47
C SER A 72 7.70 14.05 -10.51
N GLY A 73 7.40 14.13 -9.22
CA GLY A 73 8.08 13.30 -8.22
C GLY A 73 7.77 11.82 -8.36
N MET A 74 6.53 11.44 -8.73
CA MET A 74 6.18 10.06 -9.01
C MET A 74 6.89 9.55 -10.27
N MET A 75 6.92 10.34 -11.34
CA MET A 75 7.65 10.00 -12.58
C MET A 75 9.14 9.77 -12.32
N ASP A 76 9.75 10.57 -11.44
CA ASP A 76 11.15 10.38 -11.04
C ASP A 76 11.33 9.08 -10.24
N LEU A 77 10.46 8.83 -9.28
CA LEU A 77 10.49 7.60 -8.48
C LEU A 77 10.33 6.35 -9.38
N ILE A 78 9.41 6.38 -10.35
CA ILE A 78 9.20 5.30 -11.32
C ILE A 78 10.47 5.01 -12.12
N LYS A 79 11.13 6.04 -12.65
CA LYS A 79 12.38 5.89 -13.40
C LYS A 79 13.50 5.26 -12.58
N ARG A 80 13.55 5.57 -11.29
CA ARG A 80 14.54 5.03 -10.35
C ARG A 80 14.21 3.59 -9.96
N MET A 81 12.93 3.29 -9.74
CA MET A 81 12.45 1.96 -9.33
C MET A 81 12.49 0.95 -10.48
N LYS A 82 12.17 1.38 -11.71
CA LYS A 82 12.06 0.52 -12.89
C LYS A 82 11.12 -0.67 -12.65
N PRO A 83 9.82 -0.44 -12.54
CA PRO A 83 8.87 -1.51 -12.28
C PRO A 83 8.88 -2.55 -13.40
N GLU A 84 8.88 -3.83 -13.03
CA GLU A 84 8.93 -4.99 -13.93
C GLU A 84 7.69 -5.89 -13.80
N ASN A 85 6.92 -5.69 -12.72
CA ASN A 85 5.72 -6.48 -12.41
C ASN A 85 4.68 -5.62 -11.67
N PHE A 86 3.49 -6.18 -11.47
CA PHE A 86 2.39 -5.47 -10.83
C PHE A 86 2.66 -5.17 -9.34
N SER A 87 3.38 -6.05 -8.64
CA SER A 87 3.76 -5.83 -7.23
C SER A 87 4.65 -4.61 -7.07
N ASP A 88 5.54 -4.34 -8.05
CA ASP A 88 6.35 -3.12 -8.05
C ASP A 88 5.50 -1.85 -8.15
N ILE A 89 4.42 -1.87 -8.93
CA ILE A 89 3.50 -0.72 -9.03
C ILE A 89 2.77 -0.52 -7.69
N THR A 90 2.36 -1.59 -7.06
CA THR A 90 1.71 -1.55 -5.74
C THR A 90 2.66 -0.96 -4.69
N ALA A 91 3.90 -1.43 -4.65
CA ALA A 91 4.92 -0.91 -3.76
C ALA A 91 5.25 0.57 -4.06
N LEU A 92 5.33 0.95 -5.33
CA LEU A 92 5.55 2.32 -5.77
C LEU A 92 4.50 3.29 -5.19
N VAL A 93 3.21 2.94 -5.32
CA VAL A 93 2.11 3.76 -4.79
C VAL A 93 2.13 3.81 -3.26
N ALA A 94 2.52 2.73 -2.60
CA ALA A 94 2.66 2.69 -1.14
C ALA A 94 3.85 3.53 -0.64
N LEU A 95 4.97 3.53 -1.36
CA LEU A 95 6.20 4.25 -1.00
C LEU A 95 6.16 5.74 -1.34
N TYR A 96 5.34 6.16 -2.31
CA TYR A 96 5.21 7.57 -2.69
C TYR A 96 4.32 8.34 -1.70
N ARG A 97 4.80 8.46 -0.48
CA ARG A 97 4.17 9.23 0.62
C ARG A 97 5.25 9.97 1.40
N PRO A 98 4.91 11.11 2.05
CA PRO A 98 5.90 11.90 2.79
C PRO A 98 6.72 11.10 3.81
N GLY A 99 6.09 10.18 4.53
CA GLY A 99 6.78 9.34 5.52
C GLY A 99 7.89 8.47 4.90
N PRO A 100 7.58 7.53 4.01
CA PRO A 100 8.57 6.69 3.34
C PRO A 100 9.62 7.46 2.53
N LEU A 101 9.24 8.58 1.88
CA LEU A 101 10.19 9.40 1.14
C LEU A 101 11.18 10.11 2.06
N ASN A 102 10.71 10.70 3.16
CA ASN A 102 11.55 11.45 4.07
C ASN A 102 12.42 10.56 4.98
N SER A 103 12.02 9.32 5.21
CA SER A 103 12.76 8.36 6.04
C SER A 103 13.84 7.57 5.28
N GLY A 104 13.93 7.73 3.95
CA GLY A 104 14.83 6.94 3.11
C GLY A 104 14.33 5.54 2.74
N MET A 105 13.18 5.11 3.24
CA MET A 105 12.62 3.76 2.98
C MET A 105 12.41 3.49 1.48
N ALA A 106 12.00 4.51 0.72
CA ALA A 106 11.83 4.40 -0.72
C ALA A 106 13.16 4.16 -1.43
N ASP A 107 14.23 4.80 -0.97
CA ASP A 107 15.58 4.64 -1.52
C ASP A 107 16.15 3.26 -1.18
N ASP A 108 15.99 2.79 0.05
CA ASP A 108 16.39 1.44 0.48
C ASP A 108 15.70 0.38 -0.36
N TYR A 109 14.38 0.49 -0.54
CA TYR A 109 13.60 -0.43 -1.38
C TYR A 109 14.15 -0.47 -2.82
N ILE A 110 14.32 0.70 -3.43
CA ILE A 110 14.81 0.82 -4.81
C ILE A 110 16.21 0.26 -4.96
N ASN A 111 17.11 0.56 -4.03
CA ASN A 111 18.49 0.10 -4.08
C ASN A 111 18.59 -1.42 -3.94
N ARG A 112 17.84 -1.99 -3.00
CA ARG A 112 17.81 -3.45 -2.78
C ARG A 112 17.12 -4.19 -3.92
N LYS A 113 16.00 -3.66 -4.44
CA LYS A 113 15.33 -4.20 -5.63
C LYS A 113 16.27 -4.25 -6.83
N ASN A 114 17.00 -3.18 -7.09
CA ASN A 114 17.92 -3.07 -8.22
C ASN A 114 19.29 -3.74 -7.99
N GLY A 115 19.47 -4.44 -6.87
CA GLY A 115 20.73 -5.14 -6.54
C GLY A 115 21.92 -4.22 -6.24
N ARG A 116 21.67 -2.94 -5.95
CA ARG A 116 22.71 -1.97 -5.59
C ARG A 116 23.11 -2.06 -4.12
N GLU A 117 22.24 -2.63 -3.30
CA GLU A 117 22.43 -2.84 -1.88
C GLU A 117 21.98 -4.25 -1.50
N SER A 118 22.66 -4.88 -0.55
CA SER A 118 22.28 -6.19 -0.02
C SER A 118 21.00 -6.10 0.82
N ILE A 119 20.13 -7.10 0.69
CA ILE A 119 18.91 -7.18 1.51
C ILE A 119 19.30 -7.51 2.95
N ALA A 120 18.98 -6.60 3.87
CA ALA A 120 19.19 -6.80 5.30
C ALA A 120 17.85 -6.92 6.03
N TYR A 121 17.78 -7.85 6.99
CA TYR A 121 16.63 -8.03 7.87
C TYR A 121 17.07 -7.73 9.30
N GLN A 122 16.28 -6.91 10.03
CA GLN A 122 16.57 -6.57 11.42
C GLN A 122 16.55 -7.80 12.35
N HIS A 123 15.79 -8.84 11.96
CA HIS A 123 15.76 -10.13 12.65
C HIS A 123 15.54 -11.25 11.63
N PRO A 124 16.19 -12.42 11.77
CA PRO A 124 16.03 -13.53 10.80
C PRO A 124 14.59 -13.97 10.58
N ALA A 125 13.75 -13.95 11.63
CA ALA A 125 12.34 -14.31 11.53
C ALA A 125 11.53 -13.38 10.62
N LEU A 126 11.97 -12.12 10.41
CA LEU A 126 11.33 -11.17 9.53
C LEU A 126 11.57 -11.45 8.05
N LYS A 127 12.50 -12.33 7.71
CA LYS A 127 12.78 -12.68 6.32
C LYS A 127 11.51 -13.14 5.60
N LYS A 128 10.69 -13.97 6.23
CA LYS A 128 9.46 -14.49 5.61
C LYS A 128 8.40 -13.38 5.42
N VAL A 129 8.38 -12.36 6.30
CA VAL A 129 7.42 -11.25 6.26
C VAL A 129 7.82 -10.19 5.23
N LEU A 130 9.13 -9.92 5.11
CA LEU A 130 9.67 -8.80 4.34
C LEU A 130 10.40 -9.22 3.08
N ASN A 131 10.39 -10.50 2.72
CA ASN A 131 11.11 -10.99 1.53
C ASN A 131 10.59 -10.33 0.23
N GLU A 132 9.28 -10.20 0.12
CA GLU A 132 8.62 -9.58 -1.04
C GLU A 132 8.94 -8.09 -1.18
N THR A 133 9.28 -7.42 -0.08
CA THR A 133 9.58 -5.99 -0.03
C THR A 133 11.06 -5.70 0.25
N TYR A 134 11.95 -6.63 -0.07
CA TYR A 134 13.40 -6.48 0.04
C TYR A 134 13.88 -6.03 1.45
N GLY A 135 13.20 -6.51 2.50
CA GLY A 135 13.54 -6.18 3.88
C GLY A 135 13.01 -4.82 4.37
N VAL A 136 12.13 -4.16 3.62
CA VAL A 136 11.51 -2.88 3.97
C VAL A 136 10.07 -3.08 4.38
N PHE A 137 9.62 -2.42 5.45
CA PHE A 137 8.21 -2.39 5.83
C PHE A 137 7.45 -1.43 4.92
N VAL A 138 6.69 -1.95 3.97
CA VAL A 138 5.90 -1.17 3.01
C VAL A 138 4.42 -1.18 3.37
N TYR A 139 3.91 -2.31 3.82
CA TYR A 139 2.47 -2.55 4.04
C TYR A 139 2.12 -2.64 5.52
N GLN A 140 0.89 -2.25 5.85
CA GLN A 140 0.38 -2.34 7.23
C GLN A 140 0.29 -3.79 7.72
N GLU A 141 -0.05 -4.70 6.83
CA GLU A 141 -0.13 -6.14 7.09
C GLU A 141 1.22 -6.70 7.54
N GLN A 142 2.31 -6.21 6.99
CA GLN A 142 3.66 -6.63 7.38
C GLN A 142 3.99 -6.21 8.82
N VAL A 143 3.50 -5.06 9.28
CA VAL A 143 3.66 -4.63 10.68
C VAL A 143 2.92 -5.58 11.63
N MET A 144 1.69 -5.97 11.27
CA MET A 144 0.90 -6.91 12.05
C MET A 144 1.54 -8.30 12.07
N GLU A 145 1.96 -8.81 10.93
CA GLU A 145 2.63 -10.11 10.82
C GLU A 145 3.97 -10.13 11.57
N ALA A 146 4.73 -9.03 11.52
CA ALA A 146 5.95 -8.90 12.30
C ALA A 146 5.69 -8.97 13.81
N ALA A 147 4.64 -8.33 14.31
CA ALA A 147 4.25 -8.40 15.72
C ALA A 147 3.86 -9.85 16.13
N GLN A 148 3.15 -10.56 15.25
CA GLN A 148 2.81 -11.97 15.48
C GLN A 148 4.06 -12.86 15.51
N VAL A 149 4.97 -12.69 14.55
CA VAL A 149 6.17 -13.51 14.40
C VAL A 149 7.21 -13.26 15.50
N LEU A 150 7.39 -12.00 15.90
CA LEU A 150 8.43 -11.63 16.88
C LEU A 150 7.94 -11.69 18.32
N ALA A 151 6.67 -11.40 18.57
CA ALA A 151 6.14 -11.22 19.92
C ALA A 151 4.91 -12.09 20.21
N ALA A 152 4.56 -13.02 19.29
CA ALA A 152 3.41 -13.93 19.42
C ALA A 152 2.07 -13.20 19.70
N TYR A 153 1.90 -11.99 19.16
CA TYR A 153 0.65 -11.25 19.28
C TYR A 153 -0.49 -12.01 18.58
N SER A 154 -1.69 -11.93 19.16
CA SER A 154 -2.89 -12.29 18.42
C SER A 154 -3.12 -11.31 17.26
N LEU A 155 -3.94 -11.67 16.27
CA LEU A 155 -4.27 -10.77 15.16
C LEU A 155 -4.90 -9.46 15.65
N GLY A 156 -5.77 -9.54 16.66
CA GLY A 156 -6.41 -8.36 17.28
C GLY A 156 -5.41 -7.45 17.98
N ASP A 157 -4.45 -8.01 18.73
CA ASP A 157 -3.42 -7.22 19.40
C ASP A 157 -2.46 -6.58 18.40
N ALA A 158 -2.12 -7.29 17.33
CA ALA A 158 -1.29 -6.76 16.24
C ALA A 158 -1.99 -5.59 15.52
N ASP A 159 -3.32 -5.65 15.30
CA ASP A 159 -4.08 -4.53 14.76
C ASP A 159 -4.12 -3.33 15.71
N ASN A 160 -4.29 -3.57 17.01
CA ASN A 160 -4.21 -2.52 18.02
C ASN A 160 -2.84 -1.84 18.03
N LEU A 161 -1.75 -2.62 17.95
CA LEU A 161 -0.39 -2.08 17.82
C LEU A 161 -0.25 -1.19 16.56
N ARG A 162 -0.70 -1.69 15.40
CA ARG A 162 -0.68 -0.93 14.15
C ARG A 162 -1.45 0.40 14.26
N ARG A 163 -2.64 0.36 14.85
CA ARG A 163 -3.47 1.56 15.06
C ARG A 163 -2.78 2.57 15.99
N ALA A 164 -2.17 2.08 17.07
CA ALA A 164 -1.46 2.93 18.01
C ALA A 164 -0.24 3.60 17.36
N MET A 165 0.53 2.89 16.55
CA MET A 165 1.65 3.45 15.76
C MET A 165 1.14 4.53 14.78
N GLY A 166 0.05 4.25 14.06
CA GLY A 166 -0.55 5.19 13.11
C GLY A 166 -1.10 6.47 13.77
N LYS A 167 -1.69 6.35 14.95
CA LYS A 167 -2.23 7.49 15.74
C LYS A 167 -1.17 8.15 16.61
N LYS A 168 0.08 7.69 16.59
CA LYS A 168 1.18 8.14 17.47
C LYS A 168 0.80 8.09 18.96
N LEU A 169 -0.01 7.11 19.34
CA LEU A 169 -0.38 6.89 20.74
C LEU A 169 0.86 6.41 21.50
N SER A 170 1.05 6.89 22.72
CA SER A 170 2.14 6.44 23.58
C SER A 170 2.00 4.94 23.85
N LEU A 171 3.11 4.21 23.87
CA LEU A 171 3.17 2.80 24.21
C LEU A 171 2.57 2.46 25.58
N ILE A 172 2.51 3.44 26.48
CA ILE A 172 1.85 3.33 27.81
C ILE A 172 0.36 2.93 27.65
N HIS A 173 -0.33 3.44 26.62
CA HIS A 173 -1.73 3.11 26.36
C HIS A 173 -1.93 1.72 25.77
N ILE A 174 -0.88 1.08 25.26
CA ILE A 174 -0.93 -0.28 24.68
C ILE A 174 -0.54 -1.33 25.72
N SER A 175 0.42 -1.00 26.60
CA SER A 175 1.01 -1.96 27.53
C SER A 175 0.39 -1.93 28.94
N GLU A 176 -0.42 -0.95 29.29
CA GLU A 176 -0.98 -0.80 30.64
C GLU A 176 -2.48 -1.09 30.86
N PRO A 177 -3.30 -1.58 29.91
CA PRO A 177 -4.66 -1.99 30.27
C PRO A 177 -4.70 -3.15 31.25
N THR A 178 -3.59 -3.87 31.45
CA THR A 178 -3.50 -5.02 32.35
C THR A 178 -3.03 -4.68 33.77
N ARG A 179 -2.44 -3.51 34.02
CA ARG A 179 -1.97 -3.11 35.35
C ARG A 179 -3.06 -2.55 36.27
N LEU A 180 -4.19 -2.12 35.73
CA LEU A 180 -5.31 -1.55 36.48
C LEU A 180 -6.36 -2.59 36.93
N ARG A 181 -6.10 -3.90 36.76
CA ARG A 181 -6.95 -5.00 37.24
C ARG A 181 -6.28 -5.86 38.31
N ARG A 182 -5.61 -5.23 39.26
CA ARG A 182 -5.27 -5.84 40.55
C ARG A 182 -5.74 -4.97 41.69
#